data_ac061b72b8111dd60b5fbd3c10cfb0b5
#
_entry.id   ac061b72b8111dd60b5fbd3c10cfb0b5
#
_cell.length_a   1.000
_cell.length_b   1.000
_cell.length_c   1.000
_cell.angle_alpha   90.00
_cell.angle_beta   90.00
_cell.angle_gamma   90.00
#
_symmetry.space_group_name_H-M   'P 1'
#
loop_
_entity.id
_entity.type
_entity.pdbx_description
1 polymer ?
#
loop_
_entity_poly.entity_id
_entity_poly.type
_entity_poly.pdbx_seq_one_letter_code
_entity_poly.pdbx_strand_id
1 'polypeptide(L)'
;MNRRTAIIFYILSAYVLIQFLWWGFHIIQLTSELTGESDAIGKRIVMIMGEGAVFLLLLLVGIWQIRRAIIKELKLSERQNNFLLSVTHELKTPLAANKLYLQTIKKRDLTKEQTQELIDKALSENGRLERMIDNILNASRLENNSLKLNKEEFDLHKLMVSVVDRFESFNPNWKLEIDAKGSGSVFADRFMIESVLSNLIENAIKYAGKDADITIYSIENNEQIIFGVKDNGVGVENNLKTEIFKKFYRTGNEETRTQKGSGLGLFIVKQLILLHGGQIVCLDNGPQGADFQVKLPKHGA
;
A
#
# COMPACT_ATOMS: atom_id res chain seq x y z
N MET A 1 -13.02 2.88 -16.86
CA MET A 1 -13.58 3.08 -18.24
C MET A 1 -14.35 1.82 -18.65
N ASN A 2 -15.61 1.97 -19.00
CA ASN A 2 -16.50 0.85 -19.29
C ASN A 2 -16.01 0.11 -20.56
N ARG A 3 -16.14 -1.24 -20.62
CA ARG A 3 -15.78 -2.07 -21.80
C ARG A 3 -16.31 -1.46 -23.12
N ARG A 4 -17.45 -0.78 -23.06
CA ARG A 4 -18.05 -0.04 -24.19
C ARG A 4 -17.16 1.13 -24.65
N THR A 5 -16.56 1.89 -23.75
CA THR A 5 -15.71 3.05 -24.11
C THR A 5 -14.41 2.61 -24.77
N ALA A 6 -13.83 1.47 -24.36
CA ALA A 6 -12.66 0.89 -25.01
C ALA A 6 -12.98 0.44 -26.45
N ILE A 7 -14.13 -0.21 -26.64
CA ILE A 7 -14.61 -0.64 -27.98
C ILE A 7 -14.81 0.56 -28.88
N ILE A 8 -15.48 1.61 -28.39
CA ILE A 8 -15.71 2.87 -29.16
C ILE A 8 -14.38 3.49 -29.56
N PHE A 9 -13.40 3.52 -28.66
CA PHE A 9 -12.07 4.06 -28.97
C PHE A 9 -11.36 3.28 -30.09
N TYR A 10 -11.37 1.93 -30.05
CA TYR A 10 -10.77 1.13 -31.13
C TYR A 10 -11.50 1.29 -32.47
N ILE A 11 -12.83 1.40 -32.44
CA ILE A 11 -13.62 1.67 -33.67
C ILE A 11 -13.26 3.04 -34.25
N LEU A 12 -13.15 4.07 -33.38
CA LEU A 12 -12.78 5.43 -33.84
C LEU A 12 -11.36 5.47 -34.39
N SER A 13 -10.41 4.76 -33.76
CA SER A 13 -9.03 4.64 -34.25
C SER A 13 -8.95 3.94 -35.59
N ALA A 14 -9.72 2.87 -35.78
CA ALA A 14 -9.82 2.17 -37.06
C ALA A 14 -10.44 3.05 -38.15
N TYR A 15 -11.48 3.81 -37.81
CA TYR A 15 -12.12 4.77 -38.74
C TYR A 15 -11.13 5.85 -39.20
N VAL A 16 -10.37 6.45 -38.28
CA VAL A 16 -9.37 7.48 -38.60
C VAL A 16 -8.26 6.92 -39.50
N LEU A 17 -7.80 5.67 -39.26
CA LEU A 17 -6.86 5.00 -40.16
C LEU A 17 -7.40 4.79 -41.57
N ILE A 18 -8.63 4.30 -41.69
CA ILE A 18 -9.29 4.11 -42.99
C ILE A 18 -9.43 5.42 -43.71
N GLN A 19 -9.85 6.49 -43.00
CA GLN A 19 -9.98 7.83 -43.54
C GLN A 19 -8.65 8.37 -44.08
N PHE A 20 -7.55 8.15 -43.33
CA PHE A 20 -6.22 8.58 -43.78
C PHE A 20 -5.74 7.85 -45.03
N LEU A 21 -5.96 6.54 -45.11
CA LEU A 21 -5.61 5.73 -46.29
C LEU A 21 -6.46 6.17 -47.53
N TRP A 22 -7.76 6.45 -47.30
CA TRP A 22 -8.64 6.91 -48.38
C TRP A 22 -8.21 8.28 -48.92
N TRP A 23 -7.91 9.23 -48.02
CA TRP A 23 -7.39 10.55 -48.40
C TRP A 23 -6.04 10.44 -49.15
N GLY A 24 -5.13 9.63 -48.69
CA GLY A 24 -3.85 9.40 -49.36
C GLY A 24 -4.01 8.86 -50.78
N PHE A 25 -4.88 7.87 -50.95
CA PHE A 25 -5.21 7.34 -52.27
C PHE A 25 -5.82 8.41 -53.18
N HIS A 26 -6.78 9.19 -52.69
CA HIS A 26 -7.45 10.23 -53.47
C HIS A 26 -6.51 11.35 -53.91
N ILE A 27 -5.57 11.77 -53.05
CA ILE A 27 -4.55 12.78 -53.38
C ILE A 27 -3.60 12.26 -54.49
N ILE A 28 -3.19 10.99 -54.42
CA ILE A 28 -2.32 10.37 -55.44
C ILE A 28 -3.06 10.34 -56.79
N GLN A 29 -4.32 9.91 -56.83
CA GLN A 29 -5.13 9.85 -58.03
C GLN A 29 -5.31 11.24 -58.65
N LEU A 30 -5.68 12.24 -57.85
CA LEU A 30 -5.86 13.62 -58.30
C LEU A 30 -4.54 14.22 -58.87
N THR A 31 -3.41 13.91 -58.28
CA THR A 31 -2.08 14.36 -58.75
C THR A 31 -1.76 13.72 -60.10
N SER A 32 -2.07 12.44 -60.27
CA SER A 32 -1.89 11.69 -61.53
C SER A 32 -2.73 12.29 -62.68
N GLU A 33 -3.98 12.68 -62.40
CA GLU A 33 -4.90 13.28 -63.40
C GLU A 33 -4.48 14.71 -63.82
N LEU A 34 -3.93 15.49 -62.86
CA LEU A 34 -3.63 16.91 -63.10
C LEU A 34 -2.26 17.18 -63.72
N THR A 35 -1.23 16.38 -63.39
CA THR A 35 0.15 16.74 -63.75
C THR A 35 0.79 15.83 -64.82
N GLY A 36 0.37 14.56 -64.93
CA GLY A 36 0.93 13.63 -65.95
C GLY A 36 2.43 13.30 -65.77
N GLU A 37 3.14 13.98 -64.91
CA GLU A 37 4.58 13.81 -64.67
C GLU A 37 4.86 12.77 -63.58
N SER A 38 5.62 11.73 -63.96
CA SER A 38 5.96 10.62 -63.04
C SER A 38 6.81 11.08 -61.82
N ASP A 39 7.59 12.14 -61.95
CA ASP A 39 8.45 12.67 -60.90
C ASP A 39 7.65 13.41 -59.80
N ALA A 40 6.58 14.12 -60.18
CA ALA A 40 5.66 14.79 -59.26
C ALA A 40 4.86 13.77 -58.42
N ILE A 41 4.45 12.68 -59.05
CA ILE A 41 3.73 11.57 -58.39
C ILE A 41 4.62 10.86 -57.37
N GLY A 42 5.89 10.59 -57.75
CA GLY A 42 6.87 9.97 -56.85
C GLY A 42 7.11 10.78 -55.57
N LYS A 43 7.35 12.09 -55.67
CA LYS A 43 7.53 13.00 -54.54
C LYS A 43 6.29 13.03 -53.61
N ARG A 44 5.08 13.01 -54.20
CA ARG A 44 3.83 13.01 -53.44
C ARG A 44 3.62 11.71 -52.63
N ILE A 45 3.96 10.56 -53.23
CA ILE A 45 3.92 9.26 -52.53
C ILE A 45 4.85 9.25 -51.31
N VAL A 46 6.10 9.70 -51.48
CA VAL A 46 7.08 9.76 -50.39
C VAL A 46 6.61 10.67 -49.24
N MET A 47 6.03 11.83 -49.59
CA MET A 47 5.45 12.75 -48.59
C MET A 47 4.28 12.10 -47.82
N ILE A 48 3.31 11.49 -48.50
CA ILE A 48 2.16 10.82 -47.87
C ILE A 48 2.61 9.64 -47.01
N MET A 49 3.61 8.86 -47.45
CA MET A 49 4.17 7.76 -46.65
C MET A 49 4.88 8.28 -45.39
N GLY A 50 5.63 9.39 -45.49
CA GLY A 50 6.29 10.00 -44.32
C GLY A 50 5.28 10.53 -43.28
N GLU A 51 4.30 11.31 -43.74
CA GLU A 51 3.22 11.82 -42.86
C GLU A 51 2.40 10.67 -42.25
N GLY A 52 2.09 9.65 -43.05
CA GLY A 52 1.39 8.47 -42.62
C GLY A 52 2.15 7.66 -41.56
N ALA A 53 3.46 7.51 -41.72
CA ALA A 53 4.29 6.83 -40.73
C ALA A 53 4.31 7.57 -39.39
N VAL A 54 4.42 8.90 -39.40
CA VAL A 54 4.36 9.73 -38.18
C VAL A 54 2.97 9.61 -37.52
N PHE A 55 1.91 9.70 -38.32
CA PHE A 55 0.54 9.57 -37.82
C PHE A 55 0.29 8.18 -37.19
N LEU A 56 0.72 7.10 -37.83
CA LEU A 56 0.61 5.75 -37.33
C LEU A 56 1.37 5.59 -36.01
N LEU A 57 2.59 6.13 -35.92
CA LEU A 57 3.40 6.09 -34.69
C LEU A 57 2.69 6.80 -33.54
N LEU A 58 2.17 8.01 -33.77
CA LEU A 58 1.41 8.76 -32.76
C LEU A 58 0.16 7.99 -32.30
N LEU A 59 -0.53 7.35 -33.23
CA LEU A 59 -1.72 6.56 -32.93
C LEU A 59 -1.38 5.32 -32.09
N LEU A 60 -0.28 4.60 -32.41
CA LEU A 60 0.20 3.46 -31.63
C LEU A 60 0.62 3.86 -30.22
N VAL A 61 1.33 4.99 -30.08
CA VAL A 61 1.72 5.56 -28.77
C VAL A 61 0.48 5.92 -27.97
N GLY A 62 -0.54 6.55 -28.58
CA GLY A 62 -1.80 6.89 -27.94
C GLY A 62 -2.55 5.64 -27.44
N ILE A 63 -2.66 4.61 -28.29
CA ILE A 63 -3.28 3.33 -27.91
C ILE A 63 -2.53 2.68 -26.75
N TRP A 64 -1.20 2.66 -26.78
CA TRP A 64 -0.38 2.09 -25.72
C TRP A 64 -0.57 2.84 -24.39
N GLN A 65 -0.58 4.17 -24.40
CA GLN A 65 -0.81 4.99 -23.20
C GLN A 65 -2.20 4.73 -22.60
N ILE A 66 -3.24 4.72 -23.44
CA ILE A 66 -4.61 4.46 -22.98
C ILE A 66 -4.73 3.05 -22.38
N ARG A 67 -4.19 2.04 -23.09
CA ARG A 67 -4.18 0.66 -22.58
C ARG A 67 -3.49 0.58 -21.21
N ARG A 68 -2.35 1.26 -21.05
CA ARG A 68 -1.61 1.30 -19.77
C ARG A 68 -2.43 1.98 -18.67
N ALA A 69 -3.11 3.08 -18.98
CA ALA A 69 -3.98 3.80 -18.04
C ALA A 69 -5.17 2.92 -17.59
N ILE A 70 -5.83 2.24 -18.54
CA ILE A 70 -6.95 1.33 -18.23
C ILE A 70 -6.52 0.18 -17.33
N ILE A 71 -5.39 -0.47 -17.64
CA ILE A 71 -4.89 -1.59 -16.82
C ILE A 71 -4.57 -1.11 -15.38
N LYS A 72 -4.00 0.09 -15.25
CA LYS A 72 -3.71 0.68 -13.94
C LYS A 72 -4.99 0.96 -13.15
N GLU A 73 -6.01 1.51 -13.79
CA GLU A 73 -7.31 1.83 -13.18
C GLU A 73 -8.05 0.54 -12.73
N LEU A 74 -8.06 -0.49 -13.59
CA LEU A 74 -8.66 -1.78 -13.26
C LEU A 74 -7.99 -2.43 -12.05
N LYS A 75 -6.65 -2.44 -12.01
CA LYS A 75 -5.90 -2.96 -10.86
C LYS A 75 -6.18 -2.18 -9.56
N LEU A 76 -6.35 -0.86 -9.66
CA LEU A 76 -6.70 -0.04 -8.51
C LEU A 76 -8.12 -0.36 -8.02
N SER A 77 -9.08 -0.46 -8.94
CA SER A 77 -10.47 -0.82 -8.62
C SER A 77 -10.58 -2.21 -7.98
N GLU A 78 -9.84 -3.18 -8.52
CA GLU A 78 -9.76 -4.53 -7.94
C GLU A 78 -9.19 -4.50 -6.52
N ARG A 79 -8.11 -3.76 -6.29
CA ARG A 79 -7.52 -3.58 -4.95
C ARG A 79 -8.50 -2.94 -3.97
N GLN A 80 -9.26 -1.93 -4.41
CA GLN A 80 -10.28 -1.28 -3.59
C GLN A 80 -11.41 -2.25 -3.22
N ASN A 81 -11.91 -3.05 -4.17
CA ASN A 81 -12.91 -4.06 -3.90
C ASN A 81 -12.42 -5.12 -2.91
N ASN A 82 -11.22 -5.64 -3.14
CA ASN A 82 -10.60 -6.63 -2.25
C ASN A 82 -10.37 -6.06 -0.84
N PHE A 83 -10.02 -4.78 -0.73
CA PHE A 83 -9.93 -4.09 0.54
C PHE A 83 -11.28 -4.03 1.27
N LEU A 84 -12.35 -3.60 0.58
CA LEU A 84 -13.68 -3.51 1.19
C LEU A 84 -14.18 -4.87 1.68
N LEU A 85 -13.97 -5.93 0.88
CA LEU A 85 -14.32 -7.30 1.27
C LEU A 85 -13.50 -7.74 2.49
N SER A 86 -12.19 -7.49 2.49
CA SER A 86 -11.29 -7.85 3.58
C SER A 86 -11.64 -7.11 4.88
N VAL A 87 -11.85 -5.80 4.82
CA VAL A 87 -12.25 -4.98 5.97
C VAL A 87 -13.58 -5.47 6.54
N THR A 88 -14.56 -5.70 5.67
CA THR A 88 -15.87 -6.21 6.10
C THR A 88 -15.74 -7.55 6.83
N HIS A 89 -14.92 -8.46 6.29
CA HIS A 89 -14.67 -9.75 6.92
C HIS A 89 -13.93 -9.62 8.26
N GLU A 90 -12.91 -8.76 8.32
CA GLU A 90 -12.12 -8.53 9.52
C GLU A 90 -12.89 -7.79 10.63
N LEU A 91 -13.85 -6.93 10.29
CA LEU A 91 -14.78 -6.32 11.26
C LEU A 91 -15.84 -7.32 11.75
N LYS A 92 -16.34 -8.20 10.88
CA LYS A 92 -17.38 -9.17 11.23
C LYS A 92 -16.90 -10.21 12.26
N THR A 93 -15.63 -10.61 12.21
CA THR A 93 -15.07 -11.64 13.09
C THR A 93 -15.08 -11.20 14.57
N PRO A 94 -14.46 -10.07 14.98
CA PRO A 94 -14.48 -9.61 16.36
C PRO A 94 -15.89 -9.22 16.82
N LEU A 95 -16.74 -8.69 15.93
CA LEU A 95 -18.13 -8.39 16.25
C LEU A 95 -18.92 -9.66 16.57
N ALA A 96 -18.71 -10.75 15.82
CA ALA A 96 -19.34 -12.04 16.08
C ALA A 96 -18.83 -12.68 17.39
N ALA A 97 -17.51 -12.56 17.68
CA ALA A 97 -16.93 -13.01 18.94
C ALA A 97 -17.51 -12.25 20.13
N ASN A 98 -17.59 -10.92 20.08
CA ASN A 98 -18.21 -10.09 21.09
C ASN A 98 -19.68 -10.49 21.35
N LYS A 99 -20.45 -10.67 20.28
CA LYS A 99 -21.83 -11.14 20.38
C LYS A 99 -21.90 -12.49 21.09
N LEU A 100 -21.01 -13.42 20.77
CA LEU A 100 -20.96 -14.74 21.40
C LEU A 100 -20.62 -14.64 22.88
N TYR A 101 -19.61 -13.85 23.29
CA TYR A 101 -19.25 -13.65 24.69
C TYR A 101 -20.41 -13.08 25.47
N LEU A 102 -21.04 -12.01 25.00
CA LEU A 102 -22.20 -11.39 25.65
C LEU A 102 -23.40 -12.34 25.73
N GLN A 103 -23.66 -13.14 24.68
CA GLN A 103 -24.73 -14.15 24.70
C GLN A 103 -24.43 -15.28 25.69
N THR A 104 -23.16 -15.67 25.86
CA THR A 104 -22.74 -16.70 26.81
C THR A 104 -22.92 -16.21 28.23
N ILE A 105 -22.50 -14.98 28.54
CA ILE A 105 -22.71 -14.35 29.85
C ILE A 105 -24.22 -14.27 30.18
N LYS A 106 -25.05 -13.91 29.18
CA LYS A 106 -26.50 -13.76 29.39
C LYS A 106 -27.25 -15.09 29.59
N LYS A 107 -26.80 -16.19 28.96
CA LYS A 107 -27.57 -17.44 28.87
C LYS A 107 -27.07 -18.56 29.78
N ARG A 108 -25.89 -18.45 30.37
CA ARG A 108 -25.28 -19.49 31.19
C ARG A 108 -25.06 -19.00 32.62
N ASP A 109 -25.25 -19.89 33.56
CA ASP A 109 -24.80 -19.66 34.95
C ASP A 109 -23.28 -19.84 34.99
N LEU A 110 -22.56 -18.74 35.11
CA LEU A 110 -21.09 -18.68 35.10
C LEU A 110 -20.57 -18.28 36.47
N THR A 111 -19.39 -18.76 36.86
CA THR A 111 -18.68 -18.22 38.03
C THR A 111 -18.23 -16.77 37.76
N LYS A 112 -17.89 -16.05 38.83
CA LYS A 112 -17.34 -14.68 38.69
C LYS A 112 -16.09 -14.63 37.83
N GLU A 113 -15.20 -15.60 37.99
CA GLU A 113 -13.96 -15.73 37.26
C GLU A 113 -14.23 -15.97 35.77
N GLN A 114 -15.12 -16.86 35.42
CA GLN A 114 -15.51 -17.13 34.03
C GLN A 114 -16.19 -15.91 33.38
N THR A 115 -17.01 -15.19 34.14
CA THR A 115 -17.66 -13.96 33.67
C THR A 115 -16.62 -12.89 33.40
N GLN A 116 -15.64 -12.70 34.32
CA GLN A 116 -14.58 -11.73 34.15
C GLN A 116 -13.70 -12.07 32.92
N GLU A 117 -13.34 -13.33 32.74
CA GLU A 117 -12.57 -13.78 31.57
C GLU A 117 -13.28 -13.44 30.23
N LEU A 118 -14.59 -13.66 30.16
CA LEU A 118 -15.38 -13.35 28.94
C LEU A 118 -15.51 -11.84 28.71
N ILE A 119 -15.61 -11.05 29.80
CA ILE A 119 -15.61 -9.57 29.69
C ILE A 119 -14.25 -9.09 29.16
N ASP A 120 -13.15 -9.59 29.69
CA ASP A 120 -11.80 -9.20 29.27
C ASP A 120 -11.55 -9.57 27.81
N LYS A 121 -12.02 -10.73 27.35
CA LYS A 121 -12.00 -11.12 25.93
C LYS A 121 -12.83 -10.18 25.08
N ALA A 122 -14.03 -9.80 25.52
CA ALA A 122 -14.88 -8.88 24.80
C ALA A 122 -14.25 -7.48 24.69
N LEU A 123 -13.64 -6.98 25.77
CA LEU A 123 -12.92 -5.70 25.78
C LEU A 123 -11.70 -5.72 24.83
N SER A 124 -10.96 -6.82 24.81
CA SER A 124 -9.84 -7.01 23.88
C SER A 124 -10.27 -6.96 22.41
N GLU A 125 -11.38 -7.62 22.05
CA GLU A 125 -11.93 -7.57 20.69
C GLU A 125 -12.47 -6.18 20.32
N ASN A 126 -13.05 -5.44 21.27
CA ASN A 126 -13.45 -4.04 21.06
C ASN A 126 -12.24 -3.15 20.77
N GLY A 127 -11.17 -3.25 21.54
CA GLY A 127 -9.95 -2.51 21.31
C GLY A 127 -9.31 -2.83 19.94
N ARG A 128 -9.48 -4.07 19.47
CA ARG A 128 -9.07 -4.46 18.10
C ARG A 128 -9.91 -3.76 17.03
N LEU A 129 -11.24 -3.68 17.23
CA LEU A 129 -12.16 -2.97 16.33
C LEU A 129 -11.83 -1.48 16.27
N GLU A 130 -11.59 -0.84 17.41
CA GLU A 130 -11.20 0.58 17.48
C GLU A 130 -9.94 0.84 16.67
N ARG A 131 -8.87 0.08 16.89
CA ARG A 131 -7.63 0.21 16.12
C ARG A 131 -7.85 0.04 14.61
N MET A 132 -8.73 -0.86 14.19
CA MET A 132 -9.02 -1.07 12.77
C MET A 132 -9.76 0.14 12.18
N ILE A 133 -10.73 0.71 12.90
CA ILE A 133 -11.46 1.91 12.49
C ILE A 133 -10.49 3.09 12.38
N ASP A 134 -9.62 3.28 13.37
CA ASP A 134 -8.62 4.35 13.38
C ASP A 134 -7.65 4.23 12.19
N ASN A 135 -7.22 3.02 11.85
CA ASN A 135 -6.39 2.78 10.68
C ASN A 135 -7.11 3.17 9.37
N ILE A 136 -8.40 2.89 9.23
CA ILE A 136 -9.19 3.28 8.05
C ILE A 136 -9.34 4.80 7.98
N LEU A 137 -9.67 5.44 9.10
CA LEU A 137 -9.82 6.90 9.19
C LEU A 137 -8.49 7.62 8.92
N ASN A 138 -7.39 7.14 9.49
CA ASN A 138 -6.06 7.70 9.26
C ASN A 138 -5.64 7.56 7.79
N ALA A 139 -5.89 6.40 7.17
CA ALA A 139 -5.63 6.22 5.74
C ALA A 139 -6.43 7.22 4.88
N SER A 140 -7.69 7.50 5.23
CA SER A 140 -8.53 8.48 4.54
C SER A 140 -8.06 9.93 4.76
N ARG A 141 -7.68 10.28 6.00
CA ARG A 141 -7.17 11.64 6.33
C ARG A 141 -5.84 11.93 5.66
N LEU A 142 -4.97 10.91 5.56
CA LEU A 142 -3.68 11.00 4.87
C LEU A 142 -3.83 11.30 3.37
N GLU A 143 -4.82 10.70 2.71
CA GLU A 143 -5.09 10.97 1.29
C GLU A 143 -5.55 12.41 1.03
N ASN A 144 -6.29 12.98 1.97
CA ASN A 144 -6.83 14.33 1.85
C ASN A 144 -5.87 15.43 2.35
N ASN A 145 -4.62 15.09 2.69
CA ASN A 145 -3.62 16.00 3.28
C ASN A 145 -4.16 16.80 4.47
N SER A 146 -5.11 16.23 5.22
CA SER A 146 -5.79 16.91 6.32
C SER A 146 -5.17 16.67 7.70
N LEU A 147 -4.15 15.82 7.78
CA LEU A 147 -3.42 15.57 9.03
C LEU A 147 -2.39 16.68 9.28
N LYS A 148 -2.50 17.32 10.45
CA LYS A 148 -1.49 18.24 10.96
C LYS A 148 -0.61 17.50 11.97
N LEU A 149 0.71 17.68 11.85
CA LEU A 149 1.67 17.13 12.80
C LEU A 149 1.65 17.99 14.08
N ASN A 150 1.57 17.32 15.23
CA ASN A 150 1.83 17.91 16.54
C ASN A 150 3.21 17.43 17.02
N LYS A 151 4.28 18.04 16.47
CA LYS A 151 5.65 17.65 16.77
C LYS A 151 6.04 18.11 18.18
N GLU A 152 6.60 17.21 18.96
CA GLU A 152 7.20 17.42 20.27
C GLU A 152 8.52 16.67 20.39
N GLU A 153 9.37 17.11 21.32
CA GLU A 153 10.59 16.38 21.61
C GLU A 153 10.29 15.28 22.65
N PHE A 154 10.65 14.05 22.35
CA PHE A 154 10.45 12.93 23.24
C PHE A 154 11.56 11.87 23.09
N ASP A 155 11.65 11.00 24.09
CA ASP A 155 12.59 9.89 24.13
C ASP A 155 12.01 8.67 23.38
N LEU A 156 12.59 8.34 22.22
CA LEU A 156 12.18 7.22 21.37
C LEU A 156 12.35 5.88 22.07
N HIS A 157 13.40 5.73 22.91
CA HIS A 157 13.62 4.48 23.63
C HIS A 157 12.50 4.21 24.64
N LYS A 158 12.10 5.23 25.40
CA LYS A 158 10.95 5.09 26.32
C LYS A 158 9.65 4.75 25.57
N LEU A 159 9.47 5.32 24.39
CA LEU A 159 8.32 4.99 23.55
C LEU A 159 8.37 3.52 23.09
N MET A 160 9.54 3.05 22.62
CA MET A 160 9.73 1.65 22.21
C MET A 160 9.41 0.69 23.36
N VAL A 161 9.94 0.95 24.56
CA VAL A 161 9.66 0.14 25.75
C VAL A 161 8.16 0.09 26.03
N SER A 162 7.48 1.23 26.05
CA SER A 162 6.03 1.28 26.31
C SER A 162 5.19 0.52 25.29
N VAL A 163 5.62 0.52 24.01
CA VAL A 163 4.96 -0.24 22.97
C VAL A 163 5.23 -1.73 23.11
N VAL A 164 6.46 -2.14 23.37
CA VAL A 164 6.84 -3.55 23.57
C VAL A 164 6.12 -4.15 24.78
N ASP A 165 6.12 -3.49 25.93
CA ASP A 165 5.43 -3.93 27.15
C ASP A 165 3.94 -4.23 26.88
N ARG A 166 3.31 -3.39 26.05
CA ARG A 166 1.91 -3.60 25.65
C ARG A 166 1.74 -4.88 24.83
N PHE A 167 2.65 -5.20 23.89
CA PHE A 167 2.56 -6.44 23.11
C PHE A 167 2.88 -7.68 23.95
N GLU A 168 3.86 -7.63 24.82
CA GLU A 168 4.19 -8.72 25.73
C GLU A 168 3.05 -9.06 26.69
N SER A 169 2.28 -8.05 27.14
CA SER A 169 1.08 -8.27 27.96
C SER A 169 0.01 -9.09 27.27
N PHE A 170 -0.07 -9.07 25.93
CA PHE A 170 -1.01 -9.88 25.15
C PHE A 170 -0.55 -11.32 24.94
N ASN A 171 0.76 -11.55 24.75
CA ASN A 171 1.32 -12.89 24.57
C ASN A 171 2.80 -12.92 24.97
N PRO A 172 3.11 -13.43 26.17
CA PRO A 172 4.47 -13.49 26.68
C PRO A 172 5.38 -14.51 25.95
N ASN A 173 4.87 -15.29 25.02
CA ASN A 173 5.68 -16.23 24.23
C ASN A 173 6.37 -15.58 23.04
N TRP A 174 6.04 -14.34 22.69
CA TRP A 174 6.77 -13.61 21.66
C TRP A 174 8.11 -13.12 22.24
N LYS A 175 9.17 -13.35 21.50
CA LYS A 175 10.48 -12.82 21.86
C LYS A 175 10.64 -11.44 21.24
N LEU A 176 10.43 -10.39 22.03
CA LEU A 176 10.60 -8.99 21.64
C LEU A 176 11.84 -8.42 22.31
N GLU A 177 12.84 -8.02 21.52
CA GLU A 177 14.11 -7.49 22.03
C GLU A 177 14.29 -6.05 21.58
N ILE A 178 14.80 -5.18 22.46
CA ILE A 178 15.09 -3.78 22.15
C ILE A 178 16.61 -3.60 22.08
N ASP A 179 17.14 -3.22 20.92
CA ASP A 179 18.54 -2.81 20.70
C ASP A 179 18.60 -1.30 20.37
N ALA A 180 18.62 -0.48 21.40
CA ALA A 180 18.64 0.98 21.25
C ALA A 180 20.03 1.54 21.50
N LYS A 181 20.56 2.32 20.51
CA LYS A 181 21.87 2.97 20.56
C LYS A 181 21.73 4.47 20.32
N GLY A 182 22.22 5.29 21.26
CA GLY A 182 22.17 6.76 21.19
C GLY A 182 21.28 7.38 22.26
N SER A 183 21.11 8.70 22.22
CA SER A 183 20.31 9.49 23.19
C SER A 183 18.82 9.23 23.06
N GLY A 184 18.38 8.81 21.87
CA GLY A 184 16.99 8.52 21.58
C GLY A 184 16.07 9.73 21.49
N SER A 185 16.55 10.98 21.64
CA SER A 185 15.71 12.19 21.51
C SER A 185 15.31 12.42 20.05
N VAL A 186 13.99 12.53 19.78
CA VAL A 186 13.43 12.77 18.46
C VAL A 186 12.38 13.89 18.51
N PHE A 187 12.39 14.77 17.49
CA PHE A 187 11.38 15.82 17.30
C PHE A 187 10.35 15.38 16.27
N ALA A 188 9.26 14.80 16.74
CA ALA A 188 8.22 14.20 15.88
C ALA A 188 6.85 14.22 16.59
N ASP A 189 5.81 13.81 15.90
CA ASP A 189 4.51 13.55 16.52
C ASP A 189 4.54 12.17 17.20
N ARG A 190 4.57 12.19 18.54
CA ARG A 190 4.71 10.99 19.36
C ARG A 190 3.65 9.94 19.07
N PHE A 191 2.39 10.34 18.92
CA PHE A 191 1.28 9.40 18.64
C PHE A 191 1.42 8.75 17.26
N MET A 192 1.88 9.52 16.27
CA MET A 192 2.13 8.98 14.94
C MET A 192 3.31 8.01 14.91
N ILE A 193 4.41 8.30 15.64
CA ILE A 193 5.55 7.38 15.75
C ILE A 193 5.16 6.12 16.54
N GLU A 194 4.34 6.23 17.58
CA GLU A 194 3.77 5.08 18.28
C GLU A 194 2.94 4.19 17.35
N SER A 195 2.11 4.81 16.50
CA SER A 195 1.34 4.10 15.47
C SER A 195 2.25 3.39 14.46
N VAL A 196 3.35 4.03 14.04
CA VAL A 196 4.36 3.43 13.15
C VAL A 196 4.96 2.19 13.79
N LEU A 197 5.48 2.28 15.03
CA LEU A 197 6.07 1.16 15.76
C LEU A 197 5.07 0.01 15.93
N SER A 198 3.85 0.32 16.37
CA SER A 198 2.79 -0.67 16.55
C SER A 198 2.46 -1.43 15.26
N ASN A 199 2.30 -0.72 14.14
CA ASN A 199 2.04 -1.35 12.84
C ASN A 199 3.20 -2.24 12.36
N LEU A 200 4.46 -1.83 12.61
CA LEU A 200 5.63 -2.62 12.23
C LEU A 200 5.74 -3.88 13.09
N ILE A 201 5.54 -3.78 14.40
CA ILE A 201 5.55 -4.92 15.33
C ILE A 201 4.40 -5.89 15.02
N GLU A 202 3.16 -5.39 14.83
CA GLU A 202 2.03 -6.23 14.42
C GLU A 202 2.32 -6.99 13.12
N ASN A 203 2.98 -6.32 12.18
CA ASN A 203 3.37 -6.93 10.92
C ASN A 203 4.43 -8.03 11.12
N ALA A 204 5.46 -7.76 11.92
CA ALA A 204 6.50 -8.71 12.27
C ALA A 204 5.93 -9.97 12.96
N ILE A 205 5.10 -9.82 13.99
CA ILE A 205 4.42 -10.92 14.68
C ILE A 205 3.59 -11.76 13.70
N LYS A 206 2.88 -11.09 12.82
CA LYS A 206 2.01 -11.75 11.83
C LYS A 206 2.78 -12.63 10.86
N TYR A 207 3.95 -12.20 10.40
CA TYR A 207 4.71 -12.90 9.38
C TYR A 207 5.80 -13.84 9.94
N ALA A 208 6.27 -13.61 11.17
CA ALA A 208 7.14 -14.54 11.89
C ALA A 208 6.38 -15.73 12.50
N GLY A 209 5.09 -15.56 12.82
CA GLY A 209 4.25 -16.65 13.30
C GLY A 209 4.43 -16.99 14.78
N LYS A 210 4.38 -18.29 15.13
CA LYS A 210 4.40 -18.74 16.54
C LYS A 210 5.75 -18.53 17.22
N ASP A 211 6.85 -18.70 16.48
CA ASP A 211 8.22 -18.59 16.98
C ASP A 211 8.82 -17.21 16.60
N ALA A 212 8.01 -16.16 16.76
CA ALA A 212 8.41 -14.81 16.42
C ALA A 212 9.61 -14.35 17.29
N ASP A 213 10.72 -14.07 16.62
CA ASP A 213 11.91 -13.42 17.17
C ASP A 213 12.05 -12.05 16.50
N ILE A 214 11.77 -11.00 17.27
CA ILE A 214 11.58 -9.65 16.73
C ILE A 214 12.52 -8.70 17.48
N THR A 215 13.36 -7.98 16.75
CA THR A 215 14.23 -6.95 17.30
C THR A 215 13.73 -5.57 16.90
N ILE A 216 13.39 -4.75 17.88
CA ILE A 216 13.07 -3.33 17.72
C ILE A 216 14.37 -2.56 17.99
N TYR A 217 14.85 -1.77 17.02
CA TYR A 217 16.15 -1.13 17.18
C TYR A 217 16.09 0.36 16.85
N SER A 218 17.05 1.10 17.44
CA SER A 218 17.33 2.48 17.07
C SER A 218 18.84 2.74 17.03
N ILE A 219 19.24 3.55 16.03
CA ILE A 219 20.61 3.99 15.83
C ILE A 219 20.56 5.50 15.57
N GLU A 220 21.37 6.25 16.28
CA GLU A 220 21.44 7.69 16.14
C GLU A 220 22.77 8.07 15.48
N ASN A 221 22.71 8.97 14.51
CA ASN A 221 23.88 9.67 13.97
C ASN A 221 23.67 11.20 14.02
N ASN A 222 24.62 11.97 13.51
CA ASN A 222 24.58 13.44 13.60
C ASN A 222 23.41 14.09 12.82
N GLU A 223 22.91 13.44 11.77
CA GLU A 223 21.94 14.01 10.84
C GLU A 223 20.54 13.41 10.98
N GLN A 224 20.47 12.14 11.38
CA GLN A 224 19.22 11.38 11.36
C GLN A 224 19.16 10.35 12.49
N ILE A 225 17.93 10.01 12.86
CA ILE A 225 17.62 8.87 13.69
C ILE A 225 17.10 7.76 12.79
N ILE A 226 17.71 6.58 12.91
CA ILE A 226 17.30 5.37 12.21
C ILE A 226 16.67 4.46 13.26
N PHE A 227 15.47 4.00 13.02
CA PHE A 227 14.84 2.99 13.85
C PHE A 227 14.07 1.99 12.99
N GLY A 228 13.79 0.83 13.53
CA GLY A 228 13.10 -0.19 12.75
C GLY A 228 12.73 -1.42 13.54
N VAL A 229 12.15 -2.37 12.82
CA VAL A 229 11.73 -3.66 13.33
C VAL A 229 12.25 -4.75 12.41
N LYS A 230 13.03 -5.67 12.97
CA LYS A 230 13.53 -6.87 12.31
C LYS A 230 12.72 -8.07 12.76
N ASP A 231 12.39 -8.93 11.84
CA ASP A 231 11.71 -10.20 12.10
C ASP A 231 12.47 -11.39 11.49
N ASN A 232 12.18 -12.58 11.98
CA ASN A 232 12.66 -13.86 11.45
C ASN A 232 11.63 -14.57 10.57
N GLY A 233 10.69 -13.82 9.97
CA GLY A 233 9.61 -14.36 9.16
C GLY A 233 10.03 -14.79 7.76
N VAL A 234 9.05 -14.90 6.87
CA VAL A 234 9.29 -15.36 5.48
C VAL A 234 10.03 -14.35 4.60
N GLY A 235 10.25 -13.12 5.09
CA GLY A 235 10.86 -12.04 4.31
C GLY A 235 9.96 -11.47 3.21
N VAL A 236 10.53 -10.61 2.36
CA VAL A 236 9.83 -9.93 1.25
C VAL A 236 10.65 -10.04 -0.02
N GLU A 237 10.08 -10.56 -1.09
CA GLU A 237 10.72 -10.63 -2.42
C GLU A 237 11.15 -9.24 -2.91
N ASN A 238 12.30 -9.14 -3.57
CA ASN A 238 12.90 -7.86 -3.99
C ASN A 238 11.98 -7.01 -4.87
N ASN A 239 11.22 -7.63 -5.78
CA ASN A 239 10.25 -6.97 -6.66
C ASN A 239 9.03 -6.42 -5.89
N LEU A 240 8.78 -6.92 -4.67
CA LEU A 240 7.62 -6.54 -3.85
C LEU A 240 7.96 -5.50 -2.78
N LYS A 241 9.25 -5.29 -2.44
CA LYS A 241 9.68 -4.38 -1.36
C LYS A 241 9.17 -2.94 -1.50
N THR A 242 8.91 -2.47 -2.71
CA THR A 242 8.28 -1.17 -2.96
C THR A 242 6.76 -1.25 -3.03
N GLU A 243 6.22 -2.38 -3.46
CA GLU A 243 4.79 -2.59 -3.65
C GLU A 243 4.03 -2.75 -2.32
N ILE A 244 4.66 -3.37 -1.31
CA ILE A 244 4.06 -3.62 0.01
C ILE A 244 3.63 -2.34 0.74
N PHE A 245 4.18 -1.18 0.38
CA PHE A 245 3.79 0.13 0.91
C PHE A 245 2.65 0.80 0.15
N LYS A 246 2.14 0.18 -0.91
CA LYS A 246 0.98 0.70 -1.66
C LYS A 246 -0.31 0.40 -0.91
N LYS A 247 -1.23 1.35 -0.97
CA LYS A 247 -2.55 1.22 -0.37
C LYS A 247 -3.26 -0.05 -0.86
N PHE A 248 -3.85 -0.80 0.07
CA PHE A 248 -4.58 -2.06 -0.19
C PHE A 248 -3.71 -3.19 -0.76
N TYR A 249 -2.38 -3.05 -0.70
CA TYR A 249 -1.51 -4.10 -1.19
C TYR A 249 -1.48 -5.27 -0.23
N ARG A 250 -1.61 -6.47 -0.76
CA ARG A 250 -1.50 -7.75 -0.04
C ARG A 250 -0.87 -8.78 -0.96
N THR A 251 -0.06 -9.68 -0.41
CA THR A 251 0.51 -10.81 -1.15
C THR A 251 -0.50 -11.95 -1.26
N GLY A 252 -0.54 -12.65 -2.43
CA GLY A 252 -1.41 -13.79 -2.70
C GLY A 252 -2.86 -13.46 -3.08
N ASN A 253 -3.61 -14.45 -3.58
CA ASN A 253 -5.03 -14.35 -3.94
C ASN A 253 -5.92 -14.53 -2.70
N GLU A 254 -7.14 -13.95 -2.69
CA GLU A 254 -8.05 -14.02 -1.54
C GLU A 254 -8.42 -15.45 -1.12
N GLU A 255 -8.56 -16.35 -2.09
CA GLU A 255 -8.95 -17.76 -1.86
C GLU A 255 -7.85 -18.61 -1.21
N THR A 256 -6.56 -18.22 -1.34
CA THR A 256 -5.40 -18.97 -0.82
C THR A 256 -4.75 -18.32 0.40
N ARG A 257 -5.30 -17.21 0.90
CA ARG A 257 -4.70 -16.42 1.97
C ARG A 257 -4.89 -17.03 3.34
N THR A 258 -3.79 -17.38 3.98
CA THR A 258 -3.75 -17.84 5.38
C THR A 258 -3.68 -16.70 6.38
N GLN A 259 -3.24 -15.49 5.97
CA GLN A 259 -2.98 -14.37 6.89
C GLN A 259 -4.00 -13.23 6.73
N LYS A 260 -4.61 -12.83 7.85
CA LYS A 260 -5.57 -11.72 7.96
C LYS A 260 -4.87 -10.37 7.89
N GLY A 261 -5.54 -9.32 7.39
CA GLY A 261 -5.04 -7.93 7.41
C GLY A 261 -5.65 -7.05 6.33
N SER A 262 -5.86 -5.76 6.62
CA SER A 262 -6.51 -4.79 5.73
C SER A 262 -5.63 -4.30 4.56
N GLY A 263 -4.30 -4.52 4.61
CA GLY A 263 -3.36 -3.94 3.64
C GLY A 263 -3.18 -2.43 3.79
N LEU A 264 -3.54 -1.85 4.93
CA LEU A 264 -3.37 -0.43 5.24
C LEU A 264 -2.16 -0.12 6.12
N GLY A 265 -1.71 -1.05 6.98
CA GLY A 265 -0.69 -0.77 7.99
C GLY A 265 0.59 -0.19 7.40
N LEU A 266 1.24 -0.87 6.46
CA LEU A 266 2.48 -0.39 5.83
C LEU A 266 2.27 0.87 4.97
N PHE A 267 1.10 1.05 4.36
CA PHE A 267 0.76 2.29 3.68
C PHE A 267 0.69 3.47 4.66
N ILE A 268 0.01 3.30 5.79
CA ILE A 268 -0.08 4.31 6.86
C ILE A 268 1.31 4.64 7.38
N VAL A 269 2.11 3.64 7.71
CA VAL A 269 3.51 3.82 8.14
C VAL A 269 4.28 4.69 7.16
N LYS A 270 4.25 4.36 5.87
CA LYS A 270 4.94 5.14 4.84
C LYS A 270 4.46 6.59 4.79
N GLN A 271 3.16 6.82 4.83
CA GLN A 271 2.60 8.17 4.75
C GLN A 271 2.96 9.01 5.99
N LEU A 272 2.87 8.42 7.20
CA LEU A 272 3.25 9.08 8.44
C LEU A 272 4.74 9.47 8.44
N ILE A 273 5.61 8.58 7.99
CA ILE A 273 7.05 8.86 7.90
C ILE A 273 7.34 9.95 6.85
N LEU A 274 6.67 9.92 5.69
CA LEU A 274 6.81 10.98 4.67
C LEU A 274 6.34 12.35 5.20
N LEU A 275 5.26 12.42 5.98
CA LEU A 275 4.81 13.66 6.63
C LEU A 275 5.87 14.22 7.60
N HIS A 276 6.67 13.37 8.23
CA HIS A 276 7.78 13.78 9.09
C HIS A 276 9.05 14.17 8.32
N GLY A 277 9.03 14.11 6.97
CA GLY A 277 10.21 14.35 6.13
C GLY A 277 11.19 13.16 6.11
N GLY A 278 10.76 12.00 6.58
CA GLY A 278 11.56 10.78 6.65
C GLY A 278 11.36 9.83 5.48
N GLN A 279 12.01 8.67 5.58
CA GLN A 279 11.93 7.58 4.62
C GLN A 279 11.78 6.25 5.33
N ILE A 280 11.01 5.32 4.73
CA ILE A 280 10.95 3.90 5.14
C ILE A 280 11.36 3.00 4.00
N VAL A 281 12.13 1.97 4.31
CA VAL A 281 12.57 0.91 3.38
C VAL A 281 12.34 -0.46 4.01
N CYS A 282 12.21 -1.49 3.16
CA CYS A 282 12.22 -2.88 3.57
C CYS A 282 13.51 -3.52 3.07
N LEU A 283 14.31 -4.05 3.97
CA LEU A 283 15.56 -4.74 3.72
C LEU A 283 15.43 -6.22 4.08
N ASP A 284 16.37 -7.06 3.65
CA ASP A 284 16.45 -8.45 4.09
C ASP A 284 17.08 -8.52 5.49
N ASN A 285 16.58 -9.41 6.32
CA ASN A 285 17.15 -9.73 7.62
C ASN A 285 17.73 -11.15 7.62
N GLY A 286 18.98 -11.30 7.11
CA GLY A 286 19.64 -12.60 6.97
C GLY A 286 19.04 -13.47 5.87
N PRO A 287 19.12 -14.82 6.00
CA PRO A 287 18.60 -15.74 4.99
C PRO A 287 17.06 -15.79 4.95
N GLN A 288 16.41 -15.45 6.04
CA GLN A 288 14.95 -15.36 6.18
C GLN A 288 14.61 -14.22 7.12
N GLY A 289 13.57 -13.43 6.80
CA GLY A 289 13.10 -12.31 7.58
C GLY A 289 13.13 -10.98 6.84
N ALA A 290 12.50 -9.98 7.44
CA ALA A 290 12.48 -8.62 6.96
C ALA A 290 13.00 -7.63 7.98
N ASP A 291 13.61 -6.54 7.52
CA ASP A 291 14.00 -5.38 8.31
C ASP A 291 13.28 -4.14 7.75
N PHE A 292 12.29 -3.66 8.48
CA PHE A 292 11.59 -2.42 8.17
C PHE A 292 12.31 -1.26 8.83
N GLN A 293 13.11 -0.55 8.05
CA GLN A 293 13.97 0.54 8.53
C GLN A 293 13.35 1.90 8.21
N VAL A 294 13.19 2.72 9.23
CA VAL A 294 12.75 4.12 9.17
C VAL A 294 13.93 5.04 9.40
N LYS A 295 14.02 6.11 8.61
CA LYS A 295 15.00 7.20 8.74
C LYS A 295 14.25 8.50 8.95
N LEU A 296 14.47 9.20 10.06
CA LEU A 296 13.91 10.51 10.34
C LEU A 296 15.03 11.54 10.44
N PRO A 297 14.87 12.76 9.89
CA PRO A 297 15.80 13.85 10.11
C PRO A 297 15.77 14.26 11.59
N LYS A 298 16.93 14.56 12.18
CA LYS A 298 17.08 14.91 13.59
C LYS A 298 16.56 16.30 13.91
N HIS A 299 16.69 17.23 12.96
CA HIS A 299 16.12 18.57 13.04
C HIS A 299 15.01 18.68 11.99
N GLY A 300 13.85 19.21 12.39
CA GLY A 300 12.71 19.34 11.50
C GLY A 300 13.09 20.16 10.25
N ALA A 301 12.90 19.54 9.08
CA ALA A 301 12.93 20.26 7.82
C ALA A 301 11.70 21.15 7.69
#